data_66656511d8bf66b1e6ab154e24dbde1e
#
_entry.id   66656511d8bf66b1e6ab154e24dbde1e
#
_cell.length_a   1.000
_cell.length_b   1.000
_cell.length_c   1.000
_cell.angle_alpha   90.00
_cell.angle_beta   90.00
_cell.angle_gamma   90.00
#
_symmetry.space_group_name_H-M   'P 1'
#
loop_
_entity.id
_entity.type
_entity.pdbx_description
1 polymer ?
#
loop_
_entity_poly.entity_id
_entity_poly.type
_entity_poly.pdbx_seq_one_letter_code
_entity_poly.pdbx_strand_id
1 'polypeptide(L)'
;MLPINAATSSTLCLRGLGATIVRPAMVRLLRISFSCVLLITGLLLPGRIAAGIQSYAETPLPVFELHSGFWINLHHTLYYEARQRKAFLSRDANTTKSAVPAVKSVLAGKGLTDAEQKAWDDAVAFYMLNHADKDLLFTTELIQLKDQLGDFEDCDELSGRKRKFCDAGLPANLTQVLEAAAPVYRAHLWPEHDKANRRWILQVAPLVREQGVGLSERLADIYQTRWPHGKIRVDVVAYANWAGAYTTVDPLRVTISSLDTRNQGPQALEVLFHEGSHGIAEPVQRAIIRECRQRDKPIPRDLWHALVFYTTGEAVRTVLTSPSVGREDKGNGGPASSYSAYAFREGLYQRGWKNYLELLQRFWQPYLDGKATFDDAIARMVSSM
;
A
#
# COMPACT_ATOMS: atom_id res chain seq x y z
N MET A 1 -16.40 -12.12 -19.72
CA MET A 1 -16.12 -11.28 -20.92
C MET A 1 -17.06 -10.08 -20.87
N LEU A 2 -16.56 -8.92 -20.53
CA LEU A 2 -17.28 -7.63 -20.61
C LEU A 2 -16.31 -6.62 -21.21
N PRO A 3 -16.76 -5.73 -22.11
CA PRO A 3 -15.87 -4.84 -22.85
C PRO A 3 -15.43 -3.64 -22.01
N ILE A 4 -14.17 -3.26 -22.17
CA ILE A 4 -13.58 -2.06 -21.56
C ILE A 4 -13.88 -0.89 -22.50
N ASN A 5 -14.67 0.07 -22.05
CA ASN A 5 -14.86 1.36 -22.70
C ASN A 5 -13.59 2.21 -22.53
N ALA A 6 -13.07 2.66 -23.64
CA ALA A 6 -12.00 3.64 -23.72
C ALA A 6 -12.55 5.01 -23.32
N ALA A 7 -12.03 5.59 -22.24
CA ALA A 7 -12.29 6.98 -21.88
C ALA A 7 -11.35 7.89 -22.67
N THR A 8 -11.93 8.80 -23.42
CA THR A 8 -11.31 9.82 -24.27
C THR A 8 -10.57 10.87 -23.45
N SER A 9 -9.32 11.13 -23.82
CA SER A 9 -8.53 12.28 -23.35
C SER A 9 -9.15 13.60 -23.82
N SER A 10 -9.47 14.45 -22.86
CA SER A 10 -9.79 15.87 -23.14
C SER A 10 -8.56 16.72 -22.88
N THR A 11 -8.04 17.30 -23.96
CA THR A 11 -6.99 18.31 -24.00
C THR A 11 -7.51 19.61 -23.39
N LEU A 12 -6.90 20.13 -22.36
CA LEU A 12 -7.16 21.47 -21.84
C LEU A 12 -5.95 22.38 -22.04
N CYS A 13 -6.24 23.46 -22.71
CA CYS A 13 -5.38 24.53 -23.20
C CYS A 13 -4.81 25.38 -22.05
N LEU A 14 -3.50 25.62 -22.05
CA LEU A 14 -2.79 26.58 -21.22
C LEU A 14 -3.15 28.01 -21.61
N ARG A 15 -3.59 28.83 -20.65
CA ARG A 15 -3.44 30.30 -20.71
C ARG A 15 -2.71 30.77 -19.45
N GLY A 16 -1.57 31.42 -19.67
CA GLY A 16 -0.74 31.99 -18.62
C GLY A 16 -1.28 33.32 -18.08
N LEU A 17 -0.87 33.65 -16.88
CA LEU A 17 -0.84 35.03 -16.34
C LEU A 17 0.18 35.14 -15.18
N GLY A 18 1.13 36.04 -15.40
CA GLY A 18 1.56 37.09 -14.46
C GLY A 18 2.35 36.69 -13.21
N ALA A 19 3.66 36.77 -13.28
CA ALA A 19 4.56 36.82 -12.13
C ALA A 19 4.46 38.17 -11.39
N THR A 20 4.35 38.13 -10.06
CA THR A 20 4.65 39.29 -9.19
C THR A 20 5.66 38.86 -8.14
N ILE A 21 6.84 39.49 -8.22
CA ILE A 21 7.97 39.30 -7.33
C ILE A 21 7.75 40.16 -6.08
N VAL A 22 7.76 39.54 -4.88
CA VAL A 22 7.88 40.28 -3.60
C VAL A 22 9.13 39.81 -2.89
N ARG A 23 10.03 40.79 -2.62
CA ARG A 23 11.30 40.62 -1.88
C ARG A 23 11.07 40.51 -0.36
N PRO A 24 11.87 39.73 0.37
CA PRO A 24 11.76 39.62 1.83
C PRO A 24 12.53 40.74 2.54
N ALA A 25 11.96 41.21 3.64
CA ALA A 25 12.58 42.17 4.58
C ALA A 25 13.47 41.43 5.59
N MET A 26 14.62 42.01 5.79
CA MET A 26 15.67 41.66 6.76
C MET A 26 15.21 41.96 8.19
N VAL A 27 15.24 40.98 9.10
CA VAL A 27 15.13 41.26 10.56
C VAL A 27 16.39 40.87 11.26
N ARG A 28 16.92 41.87 12.03
CA ARG A 28 18.20 41.88 12.76
C ARG A 28 18.13 40.96 13.99
N LEU A 29 19.23 40.24 14.21
CA LEU A 29 19.57 39.52 15.45
C LEU A 29 19.84 40.51 16.61
N LEU A 30 19.22 40.26 17.75
CA LEU A 30 19.64 40.82 19.04
C LEU A 30 20.16 39.68 19.93
N ARG A 31 21.45 39.71 20.23
CA ARG A 31 22.11 38.83 21.21
C ARG A 31 21.92 39.43 22.61
N ILE A 32 21.40 38.64 23.55
CA ILE A 32 21.46 38.93 24.98
C ILE A 32 22.15 37.73 25.64
N SER A 33 23.36 38.03 26.20
CA SER A 33 24.10 37.13 27.06
C SER A 33 23.60 37.29 28.50
N PHE A 34 23.27 36.20 29.16
CA PHE A 34 23.10 36.14 30.60
C PHE A 34 23.98 35.02 31.19
N SER A 35 25.02 35.48 31.88
CA SER A 35 25.79 34.62 32.80
C SER A 35 25.06 34.51 34.14
N CYS A 36 24.81 33.33 34.62
CA CYS A 36 24.41 33.11 36.01
C CYS A 36 25.17 31.92 36.59
N VAL A 37 25.94 32.26 37.60
CA VAL A 37 26.71 31.38 38.49
C VAL A 37 25.71 30.60 39.38
N LEU A 38 25.82 29.28 39.49
CA LEU A 38 25.03 28.45 40.39
C LEU A 38 25.91 27.66 41.34
N LEU A 39 25.71 27.94 42.61
CA LEU A 39 26.24 27.23 43.77
C LEU A 39 25.69 25.81 43.86
N ILE A 40 26.59 24.87 44.11
CA ILE A 40 26.28 23.44 44.38
C ILE A 40 25.99 23.26 45.88
N THR A 41 24.80 22.80 46.20
CA THR A 41 24.51 22.15 47.50
C THR A 41 23.99 20.75 47.23
N GLY A 42 24.74 19.75 47.64
CA GLY A 42 24.40 18.34 47.48
C GLY A 42 23.31 17.93 48.50
N LEU A 43 22.34 17.18 48.01
CA LEU A 43 21.46 16.31 48.80
C LEU A 43 21.41 14.92 48.14
N LEU A 44 21.94 13.95 48.85
CA LEU A 44 21.84 12.54 48.53
C LEU A 44 20.40 12.05 48.78
N LEU A 45 19.70 11.62 47.73
CA LEU A 45 18.45 10.86 47.80
C LEU A 45 18.63 9.53 47.01
N PRO A 46 18.02 8.43 47.55
CA PRO A 46 18.28 7.09 47.01
C PRO A 46 17.67 6.89 45.64
N GLY A 47 18.46 6.25 44.76
CA GLY A 47 18.16 6.02 43.36
C GLY A 47 16.88 5.24 43.12
N ARG A 48 15.91 5.89 42.47
CA ARG A 48 14.94 5.23 41.61
C ARG A 48 15.55 5.10 40.23
N ILE A 49 15.87 3.88 39.83
CA ILE A 49 16.18 3.54 38.45
C ILE A 49 14.87 3.74 37.66
N ALA A 50 14.67 4.95 37.17
CA ALA A 50 13.72 5.18 36.09
C ALA A 50 14.35 4.57 34.85
N ALA A 51 13.84 3.42 34.43
CA ALA A 51 14.10 2.88 33.11
C ALA A 51 13.62 3.95 32.11
N GLY A 52 14.58 4.72 31.60
CA GLY A 52 14.34 5.69 30.55
C GLY A 52 13.86 4.93 29.32
N ILE A 53 12.58 4.97 29.05
CA ILE A 53 12.07 4.72 27.70
C ILE A 53 12.62 5.88 26.87
N GLN A 54 13.78 5.66 26.25
CA GLN A 54 14.26 6.50 25.18
C GLN A 54 13.20 6.42 24.08
N SER A 55 12.38 7.45 23.96
CA SER A 55 11.61 7.69 22.75
C SER A 55 12.65 7.95 21.67
N TYR A 56 13.00 6.92 20.92
CA TYR A 56 13.66 7.11 19.65
C TYR A 56 12.66 7.90 18.82
N ALA A 57 12.91 9.19 18.61
CA ALA A 57 12.27 9.93 17.54
C ALA A 57 12.58 9.15 16.26
N GLU A 58 11.58 8.39 15.77
CA GLU A 58 11.78 7.55 14.59
C GLU A 58 12.16 8.47 13.44
N THR A 59 13.37 8.29 12.91
CA THR A 59 13.80 9.00 11.71
C THR A 59 12.77 8.72 10.62
N PRO A 60 12.19 9.77 9.98
CA PRO A 60 11.18 9.57 8.94
C PRO A 60 11.66 8.62 7.86
N LEU A 61 10.80 7.72 7.40
CA LEU A 61 11.12 6.81 6.29
C LEU A 61 11.36 7.62 5.01
N PRO A 62 12.29 7.18 4.14
CA PRO A 62 12.71 7.98 2.99
C PRO A 62 11.66 8.05 1.86
N VAL A 63 11.05 6.93 1.47
CA VAL A 63 10.23 6.82 0.25
C VAL A 63 8.76 6.49 0.50
N PHE A 64 8.44 6.02 1.70
CA PHE A 64 7.08 5.65 2.10
C PHE A 64 6.70 6.30 3.41
N GLU A 65 5.41 6.53 3.59
CA GLU A 65 4.78 6.94 4.85
C GLU A 65 3.76 5.85 5.24
N LEU A 66 4.01 5.15 6.37
CA LEU A 66 3.20 4.00 6.78
C LEU A 66 2.15 4.43 7.82
N HIS A 67 0.88 4.21 7.53
CA HIS A 67 -0.26 4.63 8.34
C HIS A 67 -1.11 3.44 8.77
N SER A 68 -1.62 3.47 10.01
CA SER A 68 -2.64 2.54 10.50
C SER A 68 -3.87 3.34 10.89
N GLY A 69 -4.69 3.71 9.89
CA GLY A 69 -5.86 4.56 10.07
C GLY A 69 -7.10 3.76 10.49
N PHE A 70 -7.90 4.30 11.43
CA PHE A 70 -9.09 3.65 11.95
C PHE A 70 -10.18 3.46 10.89
N TRP A 71 -10.57 4.52 10.19
CA TRP A 71 -11.70 4.52 9.27
C TRP A 71 -11.47 3.67 8.03
N ILE A 72 -10.24 3.72 7.48
CA ILE A 72 -9.89 2.88 6.33
C ILE A 72 -9.88 1.40 6.70
N ASN A 73 -9.44 1.05 7.91
CA ASN A 73 -9.49 -0.33 8.41
C ASN A 73 -10.92 -0.80 8.66
N LEU A 74 -11.81 0.04 9.20
CA LEU A 74 -13.23 -0.27 9.32
C LEU A 74 -13.86 -0.52 7.96
N HIS A 75 -13.62 0.36 6.98
CA HIS A 75 -14.10 0.20 5.60
C HIS A 75 -13.69 -1.14 4.99
N HIS A 76 -12.39 -1.46 5.05
CA HIS A 76 -11.89 -2.72 4.49
C HIS A 76 -12.43 -3.95 5.22
N THR A 77 -12.65 -3.87 6.54
CA THR A 77 -13.23 -4.96 7.32
C THR A 77 -14.69 -5.21 6.95
N LEU A 78 -15.51 -4.15 6.84
CA LEU A 78 -16.90 -4.25 6.39
C LEU A 78 -16.99 -4.77 4.95
N TYR A 79 -16.13 -4.27 4.06
CA TYR A 79 -16.06 -4.75 2.67
C TYR A 79 -15.69 -6.23 2.61
N TYR A 80 -14.66 -6.65 3.36
CA TYR A 80 -14.24 -8.06 3.42
C TYR A 80 -15.40 -8.95 3.88
N GLU A 81 -16.03 -8.64 5.02
CA GLU A 81 -17.12 -9.44 5.56
C GLU A 81 -18.33 -9.47 4.62
N ALA A 82 -18.70 -8.33 4.04
CA ALA A 82 -19.79 -8.25 3.07
C ALA A 82 -19.56 -9.15 1.85
N ARG A 83 -18.35 -9.16 1.32
CA ARG A 83 -17.99 -10.05 0.20
C ARG A 83 -18.06 -11.53 0.59
N GLN A 84 -17.56 -11.89 1.78
CA GLN A 84 -17.63 -13.28 2.26
C GLN A 84 -19.09 -13.74 2.42
N ARG A 85 -19.94 -12.92 3.06
CA ARG A 85 -21.36 -13.23 3.22
C ARG A 85 -22.07 -13.35 1.86
N LYS A 86 -21.82 -12.44 0.94
CA LYS A 86 -22.43 -12.46 -0.41
C LYS A 86 -21.99 -13.69 -1.21
N ALA A 87 -20.70 -14.00 -1.20
CA ALA A 87 -20.18 -15.19 -1.89
C ALA A 87 -20.76 -16.49 -1.31
N PHE A 88 -20.99 -16.54 -0.01
CA PHE A 88 -21.66 -17.66 0.64
C PHE A 88 -23.11 -17.83 0.14
N LEU A 89 -23.90 -16.75 0.19
CA LEU A 89 -25.31 -16.79 -0.25
C LEU A 89 -25.44 -17.18 -1.74
N SER A 90 -24.51 -16.74 -2.58
CA SER A 90 -24.50 -17.08 -4.01
C SER A 90 -24.17 -18.56 -4.27
N ARG A 91 -23.38 -19.22 -3.39
CA ARG A 91 -23.08 -20.65 -3.48
C ARG A 91 -24.27 -21.49 -3.01
N ASP A 92 -24.92 -21.07 -1.92
CA ASP A 92 -26.08 -21.80 -1.34
C ASP A 92 -27.28 -21.82 -2.30
N ALA A 93 -27.49 -20.72 -3.03
CA ALA A 93 -28.52 -20.62 -4.05
C ALA A 93 -28.33 -21.63 -5.23
N ASN A 94 -27.10 -22.10 -5.47
CA ASN A 94 -26.75 -23.03 -6.55
C ASN A 94 -26.53 -24.48 -6.10
N THR A 95 -26.56 -24.77 -4.79
CA THR A 95 -26.32 -26.12 -4.25
C THR A 95 -27.56 -26.67 -3.55
N THR A 96 -28.22 -27.62 -4.18
CA THR A 96 -29.39 -28.33 -3.64
C THR A 96 -29.08 -29.41 -2.59
N LYS A 97 -27.82 -29.60 -2.21
CA LYS A 97 -27.44 -30.63 -1.23
C LYS A 97 -26.13 -30.27 -0.50
N SER A 98 -26.24 -30.19 0.78
CA SER A 98 -25.24 -30.22 1.85
C SER A 98 -25.20 -28.91 2.66
N ALA A 99 -25.31 -29.05 3.97
CA ALA A 99 -25.18 -27.91 4.91
C ALA A 99 -23.80 -27.25 4.74
N VAL A 100 -23.77 -26.17 3.98
CA VAL A 100 -22.56 -25.35 3.85
C VAL A 100 -22.35 -24.65 5.20
N PRO A 101 -21.16 -24.72 5.83
CA PRO A 101 -20.92 -24.05 7.09
C PRO A 101 -21.17 -22.54 6.94
N ALA A 102 -21.97 -21.95 7.81
CA ALA A 102 -22.24 -20.52 7.81
C ALA A 102 -20.92 -19.73 7.82
N VAL A 103 -20.84 -18.65 7.02
CA VAL A 103 -19.67 -17.76 7.06
C VAL A 103 -19.54 -17.23 8.48
N LYS A 104 -18.42 -17.54 9.12
CA LYS A 104 -18.13 -17.05 10.45
C LYS A 104 -17.85 -15.55 10.35
N SER A 105 -18.71 -14.73 10.99
CA SER A 105 -18.46 -13.29 11.12
C SER A 105 -17.10 -13.01 11.75
N VAL A 106 -16.43 -11.93 11.34
CA VAL A 106 -15.19 -11.45 11.98
C VAL A 106 -15.39 -11.15 13.48
N LEU A 107 -16.64 -10.93 13.91
CA LEU A 107 -17.04 -10.71 15.31
C LEU A 107 -17.48 -11.97 16.04
N ALA A 108 -17.44 -13.14 15.40
CA ALA A 108 -17.90 -14.37 16.04
C ALA A 108 -17.15 -14.67 17.34
N GLY A 109 -17.90 -14.87 18.43
CA GLY A 109 -17.35 -15.16 19.76
C GLY A 109 -16.83 -13.94 20.53
N LYS A 110 -17.05 -12.71 20.06
CA LYS A 110 -16.62 -11.46 20.72
C LYS A 110 -17.60 -10.97 21.82
N GLY A 111 -18.74 -11.65 22.04
CA GLY A 111 -19.68 -11.33 23.15
C GLY A 111 -20.41 -9.99 22.95
N LEU A 112 -20.90 -9.72 21.75
CA LEU A 112 -21.65 -8.51 21.42
C LEU A 112 -23.00 -8.48 22.14
N THR A 113 -23.46 -7.27 22.47
CA THR A 113 -24.85 -7.02 22.82
C THR A 113 -25.73 -7.07 21.55
N ASP A 114 -27.05 -7.26 21.70
CA ASP A 114 -27.98 -7.27 20.59
C ASP A 114 -27.95 -5.97 19.77
N ALA A 115 -27.73 -4.83 20.43
CA ALA A 115 -27.60 -3.54 19.79
C ALA A 115 -26.33 -3.43 18.94
N GLU A 116 -25.20 -3.90 19.44
CA GLU A 116 -23.92 -3.95 18.72
C GLU A 116 -24.00 -4.91 17.53
N GLN A 117 -24.57 -6.10 17.73
CA GLN A 117 -24.78 -7.07 16.66
C GLN A 117 -25.62 -6.48 15.55
N LYS A 118 -26.75 -5.82 15.92
CA LYS A 118 -27.60 -5.16 14.94
C LYS A 118 -26.90 -4.06 14.16
N ALA A 119 -26.17 -3.18 14.86
CA ALA A 119 -25.43 -2.07 14.21
C ALA A 119 -24.38 -2.60 13.21
N TRP A 120 -23.67 -3.67 13.57
CA TRP A 120 -22.70 -4.32 12.70
C TRP A 120 -23.36 -5.00 11.49
N ASP A 121 -24.43 -5.77 11.71
CA ASP A 121 -25.14 -6.48 10.64
C ASP A 121 -25.79 -5.50 9.65
N ASP A 122 -26.36 -4.40 10.13
CA ASP A 122 -26.90 -3.33 9.28
C ASP A 122 -25.78 -2.73 8.39
N ALA A 123 -24.59 -2.50 8.95
CA ALA A 123 -23.46 -1.98 8.19
C ALA A 123 -22.94 -2.98 7.15
N VAL A 124 -22.82 -4.26 7.52
CA VAL A 124 -22.43 -5.32 6.58
C VAL A 124 -23.49 -5.47 5.47
N ALA A 125 -24.79 -5.42 5.82
CA ALA A 125 -25.87 -5.46 4.83
C ALA A 125 -25.80 -4.28 3.84
N PHE A 126 -25.52 -3.07 4.34
CA PHE A 126 -25.30 -1.92 3.47
C PHE A 126 -24.14 -2.14 2.49
N TYR A 127 -23.00 -2.66 2.98
CA TYR A 127 -21.85 -2.98 2.14
C TYR A 127 -22.14 -4.10 1.14
N MET A 128 -22.93 -5.11 1.52
CA MET A 128 -23.36 -6.19 0.62
C MET A 128 -24.16 -5.65 -0.57
N LEU A 129 -25.04 -4.69 -0.33
CA LEU A 129 -25.90 -4.09 -1.35
C LEU A 129 -25.16 -3.12 -2.27
N ASN A 130 -24.25 -2.32 -1.70
CA ASN A 130 -23.69 -1.15 -2.39
C ASN A 130 -22.25 -1.33 -2.86
N HIS A 131 -21.46 -2.22 -2.23
CA HIS A 131 -20.01 -2.29 -2.43
C HIS A 131 -19.46 -3.68 -2.74
N ALA A 132 -20.10 -4.77 -2.30
CA ALA A 132 -19.52 -6.12 -2.37
C ALA A 132 -19.27 -6.63 -3.81
N ASP A 133 -19.99 -6.16 -4.81
CA ASP A 133 -19.77 -6.50 -6.23
C ASP A 133 -18.77 -5.59 -6.93
N LYS A 134 -18.36 -4.51 -6.27
CA LYS A 134 -17.41 -3.53 -6.79
C LYS A 134 -15.99 -3.95 -6.41
N ASP A 135 -15.03 -3.61 -7.26
CA ASP A 135 -13.63 -3.88 -6.97
C ASP A 135 -12.97 -2.65 -6.34
N LEU A 136 -12.20 -2.84 -5.25
CA LEU A 136 -11.49 -1.79 -4.53
C LEU A 136 -10.46 -1.05 -5.40
N LEU A 137 -9.92 -1.72 -6.42
CA LEU A 137 -8.89 -1.18 -7.29
C LEU A 137 -9.47 -0.49 -8.54
N PHE A 138 -10.60 -1.02 -9.09
CA PHE A 138 -11.08 -0.57 -10.39
C PHE A 138 -12.35 0.28 -10.35
N THR A 139 -12.98 0.42 -9.17
CA THR A 139 -14.21 1.22 -9.03
C THR A 139 -13.88 2.59 -8.46
N THR A 140 -14.03 3.65 -9.26
CA THR A 140 -13.71 5.03 -8.91
C THR A 140 -14.32 5.46 -7.58
N GLU A 141 -15.58 5.12 -7.32
CA GLU A 141 -16.27 5.42 -6.05
C GLU A 141 -15.53 4.82 -4.84
N LEU A 142 -15.05 3.57 -4.92
CA LEU A 142 -14.35 2.92 -3.81
C LEU A 142 -12.93 3.46 -3.65
N ILE A 143 -12.28 3.87 -4.75
CA ILE A 143 -10.99 4.54 -4.73
C ILE A 143 -11.11 5.89 -3.99
N GLN A 144 -12.09 6.72 -4.36
CA GLN A 144 -12.33 8.00 -3.71
C GLN A 144 -12.69 7.83 -2.23
N LEU A 145 -13.57 6.88 -1.92
CA LEU A 145 -13.93 6.56 -0.54
C LEU A 145 -12.71 6.17 0.30
N LYS A 146 -11.87 5.28 -0.21
CA LYS A 146 -10.64 4.88 0.47
C LYS A 146 -9.72 6.08 0.72
N ASP A 147 -9.52 6.95 -0.28
CA ASP A 147 -8.65 8.10 -0.16
C ASP A 147 -9.19 9.11 0.87
N GLN A 148 -10.49 9.40 0.83
CA GLN A 148 -11.15 10.24 1.83
C GLN A 148 -10.99 9.65 3.25
N LEU A 149 -11.26 8.37 3.46
CA LEU A 149 -11.14 7.74 4.78
C LEU A 149 -9.69 7.71 5.29
N GLY A 150 -8.72 7.60 4.40
CA GLY A 150 -7.31 7.72 4.74
C GLY A 150 -6.95 9.13 5.25
N ASP A 151 -7.50 10.18 4.65
CA ASP A 151 -7.21 11.57 5.04
C ASP A 151 -7.83 11.95 6.40
N PHE A 152 -8.82 11.20 6.90
CA PHE A 152 -9.50 11.45 8.17
C PHE A 152 -9.06 10.51 9.31
N GLU A 153 -7.85 9.95 9.24
CA GLU A 153 -7.35 8.99 10.23
C GLU A 153 -7.33 9.52 11.67
N ASP A 154 -7.11 10.83 11.87
CA ASP A 154 -7.08 11.51 13.17
C ASP A 154 -8.47 11.95 13.68
N CYS A 155 -9.53 11.65 12.94
CA CYS A 155 -10.90 12.05 13.26
C CYS A 155 -11.67 10.94 13.97
N ASP A 156 -12.36 11.28 15.06
CA ASP A 156 -13.25 10.36 15.80
C ASP A 156 -14.62 10.19 15.15
N GLU A 157 -14.95 11.07 14.20
CA GLU A 157 -16.20 11.10 13.41
C GLU A 157 -15.92 11.51 11.97
N LEU A 158 -16.89 11.33 11.07
CA LEU A 158 -16.81 11.68 9.64
C LEU A 158 -17.82 12.74 9.21
N SER A 159 -18.72 13.14 10.11
CA SER A 159 -19.85 14.04 9.82
C SER A 159 -19.57 15.52 10.09
N GLY A 160 -18.40 15.85 10.64
CA GLY A 160 -18.05 17.23 11.01
C GLY A 160 -18.89 17.83 12.15
N ARG A 161 -19.71 17.01 12.84
CA ARG A 161 -20.61 17.49 13.90
C ARG A 161 -19.87 17.97 15.14
N LYS A 162 -18.78 17.30 15.52
CA LYS A 162 -17.95 17.68 16.66
C LYS A 162 -16.81 18.60 16.25
N ARG A 163 -16.20 18.31 15.12
CA ARG A 163 -15.06 19.06 14.56
C ARG A 163 -15.30 19.28 13.07
N LYS A 164 -15.52 20.53 12.66
CA LYS A 164 -15.86 20.86 11.27
C LYS A 164 -14.84 20.31 10.24
N PHE A 165 -13.55 20.26 10.60
CA PHE A 165 -12.51 19.70 9.73
C PHE A 165 -12.57 18.18 9.60
N CYS A 166 -13.38 17.49 10.41
CA CYS A 166 -13.66 16.05 10.30
C CYS A 166 -14.90 15.75 9.44
N ASP A 167 -15.37 16.70 8.66
CA ASP A 167 -16.39 16.45 7.62
C ASP A 167 -15.71 15.85 6.40
N ALA A 168 -15.89 14.53 6.24
CA ALA A 168 -15.28 13.78 5.14
C ALA A 168 -16.03 14.00 3.79
N GLY A 169 -17.11 14.74 3.78
CA GLY A 169 -17.90 14.98 2.56
C GLY A 169 -18.50 13.72 1.93
N LEU A 170 -18.64 12.64 2.71
CA LEU A 170 -19.22 11.39 2.24
C LEU A 170 -20.74 11.48 2.11
N PRO A 171 -21.38 10.62 1.29
CA PRO A 171 -22.83 10.48 1.28
C PRO A 171 -23.39 10.23 2.69
N ALA A 172 -24.45 10.95 3.06
CA ALA A 172 -24.99 10.93 4.43
C ALA A 172 -25.34 9.52 4.94
N ASN A 173 -25.90 8.66 4.07
CA ASN A 173 -26.19 7.27 4.40
C ASN A 173 -24.93 6.44 4.70
N LEU A 174 -23.85 6.65 3.96
CA LEU A 174 -22.56 5.96 4.20
C LEU A 174 -21.90 6.46 5.47
N THR A 175 -21.87 7.78 5.69
CA THR A 175 -21.39 8.39 6.95
C THR A 175 -22.11 7.80 8.15
N GLN A 176 -23.45 7.73 8.10
CA GLN A 176 -24.25 7.18 9.18
C GLN A 176 -23.94 5.71 9.44
N VAL A 177 -23.77 4.92 8.39
CA VAL A 177 -23.42 3.49 8.50
C VAL A 177 -22.06 3.30 9.13
N LEU A 178 -21.04 4.05 8.68
CA LEU A 178 -19.69 3.97 9.23
C LEU A 178 -19.65 4.42 10.70
N GLU A 179 -20.32 5.53 11.03
CA GLU A 179 -20.39 6.05 12.41
C GLU A 179 -21.17 5.12 13.35
N ALA A 180 -22.20 4.41 12.85
CA ALA A 180 -22.93 3.42 13.64
C ALA A 180 -22.12 2.15 13.92
N ALA A 181 -21.31 1.70 12.97
CA ALA A 181 -20.42 0.55 13.11
C ALA A 181 -19.14 0.86 13.92
N ALA A 182 -18.71 2.13 13.95
CA ALA A 182 -17.45 2.53 14.56
C ALA A 182 -17.30 2.15 16.04
N PRO A 183 -18.31 2.30 16.94
CA PRO A 183 -18.19 1.87 18.32
C PRO A 183 -17.94 0.36 18.45
N VAL A 184 -18.65 -0.46 17.67
CA VAL A 184 -18.50 -1.92 17.66
C VAL A 184 -17.10 -2.31 17.19
N TYR A 185 -16.65 -1.73 16.09
CA TYR A 185 -15.32 -1.97 15.55
C TYR A 185 -14.23 -1.56 16.55
N ARG A 186 -14.37 -0.39 17.16
CA ARG A 186 -13.43 0.17 18.14
C ARG A 186 -13.30 -0.71 19.38
N ALA A 187 -14.41 -1.29 19.83
CA ALA A 187 -14.41 -2.13 21.03
C ALA A 187 -13.87 -3.55 20.76
N HIS A 188 -14.22 -4.15 19.64
CA HIS A 188 -14.08 -5.60 19.46
C HIS A 188 -13.01 -6.03 18.44
N LEU A 189 -12.62 -5.17 17.47
CA LEU A 189 -11.70 -5.53 16.40
C LEU A 189 -10.49 -4.61 16.29
N TRP A 190 -10.70 -3.31 16.42
CA TRP A 190 -9.64 -2.32 16.19
C TRP A 190 -8.39 -2.54 17.04
N PRO A 191 -8.46 -2.86 18.35
CA PRO A 191 -7.26 -3.06 19.16
C PRO A 191 -6.35 -4.19 18.61
N GLU A 192 -6.94 -5.25 18.08
CA GLU A 192 -6.20 -6.37 17.48
C GLU A 192 -5.65 -5.99 16.08
N HIS A 193 -6.45 -5.31 15.27
CA HIS A 193 -6.07 -4.87 13.93
C HIS A 193 -4.96 -3.81 13.99
N ASP A 194 -5.11 -2.76 14.81
CA ASP A 194 -4.07 -1.74 14.99
C ASP A 194 -2.77 -2.32 15.53
N LYS A 195 -2.87 -3.23 16.52
CA LYS A 195 -1.70 -3.95 17.03
C LYS A 195 -0.98 -4.76 15.93
N ALA A 196 -1.72 -5.44 15.07
CA ALA A 196 -1.16 -6.19 13.95
C ALA A 196 -0.50 -5.26 12.92
N ASN A 197 -1.19 -4.17 12.55
CA ASN A 197 -0.70 -3.15 11.63
C ASN A 197 0.60 -2.51 12.15
N ARG A 198 0.61 -2.06 13.41
CA ARG A 198 1.80 -1.46 14.03
C ARG A 198 2.96 -2.44 14.16
N ARG A 199 2.68 -3.70 14.47
CA ARG A 199 3.71 -4.75 14.48
C ARG A 199 4.32 -4.93 13.08
N TRP A 200 3.47 -4.98 12.06
CA TRP A 200 3.92 -5.07 10.68
C TRP A 200 4.78 -3.85 10.30
N ILE A 201 4.33 -2.63 10.63
CA ILE A 201 5.09 -1.39 10.41
C ILE A 201 6.46 -1.47 11.09
N LEU A 202 6.53 -1.88 12.35
CA LEU A 202 7.80 -2.02 13.10
C LEU A 202 8.76 -3.03 12.46
N GLN A 203 8.24 -4.07 11.82
CA GLN A 203 9.05 -5.08 11.13
C GLN A 203 9.55 -4.61 9.76
N VAL A 204 8.75 -3.84 9.05
CA VAL A 204 9.05 -3.44 7.67
C VAL A 204 9.80 -2.10 7.59
N ALA A 205 9.53 -1.18 8.50
CA ALA A 205 10.17 0.13 8.53
C ALA A 205 11.73 0.08 8.52
N PRO A 206 12.40 -0.81 9.24
CA PRO A 206 13.87 -0.94 9.14
C PRO A 206 14.34 -1.32 7.73
N LEU A 207 13.63 -2.23 7.05
CA LEU A 207 13.97 -2.64 5.69
C LEU A 207 13.80 -1.49 4.70
N VAL A 208 12.71 -0.73 4.82
CA VAL A 208 12.47 0.48 4.00
C VAL A 208 13.53 1.55 4.28
N ARG A 209 13.90 1.74 5.53
CA ARG A 209 14.92 2.73 5.92
C ARG A 209 16.30 2.40 5.32
N GLU A 210 16.65 1.14 5.35
CA GLU A 210 17.96 0.66 4.89
C GLU A 210 18.03 0.59 3.35
N GLN A 211 16.99 0.07 2.70
CA GLN A 211 17.02 -0.28 1.28
C GLN A 211 16.21 0.69 0.39
N GLY A 212 15.37 1.54 1.01
CA GLY A 212 14.33 2.27 0.29
C GLY A 212 14.85 3.23 -0.77
N VAL A 213 15.86 4.04 -0.46
CA VAL A 213 16.44 5.00 -1.42
C VAL A 213 17.07 4.25 -2.60
N GLY A 214 17.95 3.29 -2.32
CA GLY A 214 18.63 2.54 -3.38
C GLY A 214 17.67 1.75 -4.27
N LEU A 215 16.61 1.15 -3.71
CA LEU A 215 15.59 0.47 -4.50
C LEU A 215 14.78 1.44 -5.37
N SER A 216 14.38 2.59 -4.82
CA SER A 216 13.61 3.59 -5.58
C SER A 216 14.41 4.17 -6.75
N GLU A 217 15.67 4.50 -6.54
CA GLU A 217 16.57 4.98 -7.57
C GLU A 217 16.80 3.92 -8.66
N ARG A 218 17.13 2.67 -8.24
CA ARG A 218 17.33 1.56 -9.17
C ARG A 218 16.09 1.28 -10.03
N LEU A 219 14.89 1.25 -9.44
CA LEU A 219 13.65 1.00 -10.19
C LEU A 219 13.34 2.16 -11.13
N ALA A 220 13.57 3.40 -10.70
CA ALA A 220 13.41 4.58 -11.56
C ALA A 220 14.35 4.54 -12.76
N ASP A 221 15.61 4.17 -12.58
CA ASP A 221 16.59 4.00 -13.65
C ASP A 221 16.18 2.88 -14.63
N ILE A 222 15.78 1.70 -14.09
CA ILE A 222 15.34 0.57 -14.92
C ILE A 222 14.11 0.96 -15.77
N TYR A 223 13.15 1.70 -15.22
CA TYR A 223 11.97 2.13 -15.97
C TYR A 223 12.17 3.42 -16.76
N GLN A 224 13.40 3.97 -16.77
CA GLN A 224 13.77 5.22 -17.48
C GLN A 224 12.88 6.40 -17.10
N THR A 225 12.66 6.58 -15.81
CA THR A 225 11.80 7.62 -15.23
C THR A 225 12.34 8.11 -13.90
N ARG A 226 11.54 8.84 -13.14
CA ARG A 226 11.88 9.28 -11.79
C ARG A 226 10.93 8.66 -10.79
N TRP A 227 11.44 8.29 -9.62
CA TRP A 227 10.57 7.95 -8.50
C TRP A 227 9.72 9.16 -8.11
N PRO A 228 8.48 8.99 -7.64
CA PRO A 228 7.61 10.10 -7.27
C PRO A 228 8.27 11.03 -6.26
N HIS A 229 8.03 12.33 -6.43
CA HIS A 229 8.48 13.32 -5.46
C HIS A 229 7.70 13.17 -4.15
N GLY A 230 8.42 13.24 -3.03
CA GLY A 230 7.84 13.05 -1.70
C GLY A 230 7.71 11.56 -1.34
N LYS A 231 6.90 11.30 -0.33
CA LYS A 231 6.66 9.94 0.17
C LYS A 231 5.35 9.41 -0.35
N ILE A 232 5.35 8.14 -0.74
CA ILE A 232 4.12 7.44 -1.09
C ILE A 232 3.42 7.04 0.20
N ARG A 233 2.16 7.46 0.37
CA ARG A 233 1.34 7.02 1.49
C ARG A 233 1.02 5.54 1.35
N VAL A 234 1.21 4.79 2.45
CA VAL A 234 0.89 3.36 2.56
C VAL A 234 -0.11 3.19 3.69
N ASP A 235 -1.32 2.85 3.37
CA ASP A 235 -2.36 2.51 4.33
C ASP A 235 -2.25 1.02 4.67
N VAL A 236 -1.80 0.74 5.90
CA VAL A 236 -1.67 -0.61 6.44
C VAL A 236 -3.01 -1.01 7.05
N VAL A 237 -3.61 -2.05 6.52
CA VAL A 237 -4.94 -2.53 6.90
C VAL A 237 -4.90 -4.01 7.30
N ALA A 238 -5.86 -4.44 8.14
CA ALA A 238 -5.97 -5.86 8.50
C ALA A 238 -6.31 -6.71 7.27
N TYR A 239 -7.25 -6.24 6.45
CA TYR A 239 -7.70 -6.90 5.22
C TYR A 239 -7.65 -5.90 4.07
N ALA A 240 -6.92 -6.24 3.01
CA ALA A 240 -6.94 -5.49 1.75
C ALA A 240 -7.87 -6.18 0.73
N ASN A 241 -7.51 -6.20 -0.54
CA ASN A 241 -8.21 -6.98 -1.55
C ASN A 241 -7.71 -8.44 -1.62
N TRP A 242 -8.18 -9.18 -2.60
CA TRP A 242 -7.80 -10.59 -2.86
C TRP A 242 -6.29 -10.77 -3.14
N ALA A 243 -5.61 -9.75 -3.63
CA ALA A 243 -4.16 -9.78 -3.90
C ALA A 243 -3.31 -9.51 -2.64
N GLY A 244 -3.92 -9.04 -1.55
CA GLY A 244 -3.24 -8.70 -0.29
C GLY A 244 -2.63 -7.30 -0.26
N ALA A 245 -2.46 -6.66 -1.43
CA ALA A 245 -2.09 -5.26 -1.59
C ALA A 245 -2.66 -4.73 -2.90
N TYR A 246 -2.73 -3.41 -3.06
CA TYR A 246 -3.09 -2.73 -4.30
C TYR A 246 -2.71 -1.26 -4.27
N THR A 247 -2.58 -0.66 -5.46
CA THR A 247 -2.20 0.74 -5.65
C THR A 247 -3.28 1.51 -6.40
N THR A 248 -3.60 2.70 -5.93
CA THR A 248 -4.29 3.73 -6.71
C THR A 248 -3.28 4.76 -7.17
N VAL A 249 -3.39 5.28 -8.41
CA VAL A 249 -2.33 6.09 -9.02
C VAL A 249 -2.60 7.59 -9.02
N ASP A 250 -3.82 8.01 -8.74
CA ASP A 250 -4.20 9.43 -8.67
C ASP A 250 -5.18 9.67 -7.50
N PRO A 251 -4.67 10.09 -6.34
CA PRO A 251 -3.26 10.17 -5.95
C PRO A 251 -2.58 8.79 -5.83
N LEU A 252 -1.25 8.77 -5.94
CA LEU A 252 -0.49 7.53 -5.74
C LEU A 252 -0.51 7.12 -4.26
N ARG A 253 -1.22 6.04 -3.95
CA ARG A 253 -1.36 5.47 -2.60
C ARG A 253 -1.35 3.95 -2.66
N VAL A 254 -0.66 3.34 -1.71
CA VAL A 254 -0.62 1.88 -1.55
C VAL A 254 -1.52 1.49 -0.39
N THR A 255 -2.28 0.41 -0.54
CA THR A 255 -3.00 -0.25 0.55
C THR A 255 -2.47 -1.68 0.68
N ILE A 256 -2.03 -2.07 1.88
CA ILE A 256 -1.42 -3.39 2.11
C ILE A 256 -1.98 -4.06 3.36
N SER A 257 -2.26 -5.37 3.26
CA SER A 257 -2.75 -6.17 4.39
C SER A 257 -1.60 -6.63 5.29
N SER A 258 -1.67 -6.25 6.57
CA SER A 258 -0.74 -6.70 7.61
C SER A 258 -0.97 -8.14 8.04
N LEU A 259 -2.17 -8.69 7.83
CA LEU A 259 -2.53 -10.07 8.17
C LEU A 259 -2.28 -11.05 7.03
N ASP A 260 -1.99 -10.58 5.82
CA ASP A 260 -1.67 -11.44 4.71
C ASP A 260 -0.25 -12.03 4.89
N THR A 261 -0.17 -13.35 4.93
CA THR A 261 1.10 -14.07 5.10
C THR A 261 2.08 -13.86 3.95
N ARG A 262 1.59 -13.43 2.79
CA ARG A 262 2.39 -13.08 1.61
C ARG A 262 3.15 -11.77 1.77
N ASN A 263 2.71 -10.90 2.68
CA ASN A 263 3.23 -9.55 2.90
C ASN A 263 4.11 -9.45 4.16
N GLN A 264 4.92 -10.46 4.46
CA GLN A 264 5.73 -10.46 5.68
C GLN A 264 7.24 -10.37 5.38
N GLY A 265 8.00 -9.71 6.27
CA GLY A 265 9.45 -9.62 6.18
C GLY A 265 9.96 -9.05 4.84
N PRO A 266 10.98 -9.69 4.22
CA PRO A 266 11.53 -9.24 2.93
C PRO A 266 10.52 -9.19 1.78
N GLN A 267 9.48 -10.04 1.82
CA GLN A 267 8.42 -10.02 0.84
C GLN A 267 7.54 -8.76 0.95
N ALA A 268 7.35 -8.24 2.15
CA ALA A 268 6.67 -6.96 2.35
C ALA A 268 7.43 -5.82 1.65
N LEU A 269 8.75 -5.82 1.69
CA LEU A 269 9.58 -4.85 0.97
C LEU A 269 9.34 -4.97 -0.54
N GLU A 270 9.37 -6.20 -1.10
CA GLU A 270 9.09 -6.41 -2.53
C GLU A 270 7.70 -5.92 -2.91
N VAL A 271 6.66 -6.27 -2.13
CA VAL A 271 5.28 -5.85 -2.42
C VAL A 271 5.16 -4.33 -2.37
N LEU A 272 5.74 -3.64 -1.39
CA LEU A 272 5.72 -2.17 -1.31
C LEU A 272 6.35 -1.53 -2.55
N PHE A 273 7.49 -2.03 -3.00
CA PHE A 273 8.17 -1.49 -4.19
C PHE A 273 7.48 -1.91 -5.49
N HIS A 274 6.85 -3.09 -5.54
CA HIS A 274 5.98 -3.47 -6.64
C HIS A 274 4.80 -2.51 -6.76
N GLU A 275 4.08 -2.27 -5.66
CA GLU A 275 2.95 -1.35 -5.64
C GLU A 275 3.38 0.09 -5.95
N GLY A 276 4.49 0.57 -5.39
CA GLY A 276 5.06 1.88 -5.73
C GLY A 276 5.44 2.00 -7.21
N SER A 277 5.88 0.91 -7.83
CA SER A 277 6.26 0.87 -9.25
C SER A 277 5.09 1.07 -10.20
N HIS A 278 3.85 0.83 -9.79
CA HIS A 278 2.67 1.18 -10.59
C HIS A 278 2.62 2.66 -10.94
N GLY A 279 3.15 3.54 -10.07
CA GLY A 279 3.26 4.98 -10.34
C GLY A 279 4.32 5.38 -11.36
N ILE A 280 5.24 4.47 -11.73
CA ILE A 280 6.39 4.77 -12.60
C ILE A 280 6.54 3.80 -13.79
N ALA A 281 5.66 2.81 -13.94
CA ALA A 281 5.74 1.81 -15.01
C ALA A 281 5.21 2.26 -16.38
N GLU A 282 4.71 3.48 -16.50
CA GLU A 282 4.15 4.01 -17.76
C GLU A 282 5.12 3.96 -18.94
N PRO A 283 6.45 4.28 -18.84
CA PRO A 283 7.38 4.14 -19.96
C PRO A 283 7.44 2.73 -20.51
N VAL A 284 7.37 1.71 -19.64
CA VAL A 284 7.32 0.29 -20.05
C VAL A 284 6.05 0.01 -20.84
N GLN A 285 4.89 0.43 -20.33
CA GLN A 285 3.61 0.24 -21.04
C GLN A 285 3.62 0.90 -22.41
N ARG A 286 4.08 2.16 -22.49
CA ARG A 286 4.20 2.89 -23.76
C ARG A 286 5.13 2.21 -24.73
N ALA A 287 6.29 1.73 -24.29
CA ALA A 287 7.24 1.02 -25.12
C ALA A 287 6.64 -0.28 -25.69
N ILE A 288 6.00 -1.10 -24.86
CA ILE A 288 5.31 -2.32 -25.32
C ILE A 288 4.24 -1.99 -26.37
N ILE A 289 3.40 -0.99 -26.10
CA ILE A 289 2.34 -0.57 -27.04
C ILE A 289 2.94 -0.09 -28.38
N ARG A 290 3.98 0.72 -28.30
CA ARG A 290 4.69 1.23 -29.51
C ARG A 290 5.23 0.08 -30.35
N GLU A 291 5.94 -0.86 -29.73
CA GLU A 291 6.54 -2.00 -30.41
C GLU A 291 5.50 -2.96 -31.00
N CYS A 292 4.38 -3.18 -30.31
CA CYS A 292 3.26 -3.97 -30.83
C CYS A 292 2.65 -3.31 -32.07
N ARG A 293 2.39 -2.00 -32.03
CA ARG A 293 1.83 -1.25 -33.16
C ARG A 293 2.73 -1.26 -34.37
N GLN A 294 4.05 -1.08 -34.20
CA GLN A 294 5.03 -1.10 -35.30
C GLN A 294 5.12 -2.46 -36.01
N ARG A 295 4.74 -3.55 -35.32
CA ARG A 295 4.81 -4.92 -35.84
C ARG A 295 3.45 -5.53 -36.14
N ASP A 296 2.41 -4.72 -36.08
CA ASP A 296 1.01 -5.18 -36.27
C ASP A 296 0.67 -6.39 -35.39
N LYS A 297 1.12 -6.34 -34.11
CA LYS A 297 0.86 -7.37 -33.10
C LYS A 297 -0.19 -6.92 -32.08
N PRO A 298 -1.00 -7.85 -31.55
CA PRO A 298 -1.93 -7.54 -30.46
C PRO A 298 -1.16 -7.09 -29.22
N ILE A 299 -1.69 -6.07 -28.52
CA ILE A 299 -1.09 -5.59 -27.27
C ILE A 299 -1.36 -6.62 -26.17
N PRO A 300 -0.32 -7.21 -25.54
CA PRO A 300 -0.48 -8.19 -24.48
C PRO A 300 -1.03 -7.51 -23.23
N ARG A 301 -2.10 -8.06 -22.67
CA ARG A 301 -2.82 -7.47 -21.55
C ARG A 301 -1.94 -7.27 -20.31
N ASP A 302 -1.17 -8.29 -19.94
CA ASP A 302 -0.53 -8.37 -18.63
C ASP A 302 1.02 -8.42 -18.71
N LEU A 303 1.64 -8.29 -19.89
CA LEU A 303 3.10 -8.36 -20.04
C LEU A 303 3.81 -7.29 -19.20
N TRP A 304 3.30 -6.05 -19.23
CA TRP A 304 3.85 -4.96 -18.43
C TRP A 304 3.83 -5.28 -16.94
N HIS A 305 2.74 -5.88 -16.45
CA HIS A 305 2.57 -6.22 -15.04
C HIS A 305 3.48 -7.39 -14.63
N ALA A 306 3.58 -8.42 -15.48
CA ALA A 306 4.53 -9.50 -15.30
C ALA A 306 5.98 -9.00 -15.25
N LEU A 307 6.31 -7.98 -16.09
CA LEU A 307 7.60 -7.32 -16.09
C LEU A 307 7.85 -6.53 -14.79
N VAL A 308 6.86 -5.81 -14.28
CA VAL A 308 6.98 -5.07 -13.00
C VAL A 308 7.26 -6.03 -11.85
N PHE A 309 6.54 -7.16 -11.75
CA PHE A 309 6.82 -8.20 -10.76
C PHE A 309 8.25 -8.76 -10.89
N TYR A 310 8.66 -9.09 -12.10
CA TYR A 310 9.99 -9.62 -12.35
C TYR A 310 11.08 -8.63 -11.93
N THR A 311 10.95 -7.38 -12.37
CA THR A 311 11.92 -6.33 -12.12
C THR A 311 12.06 -6.04 -10.62
N THR A 312 10.94 -5.88 -9.92
CA THR A 312 10.95 -5.57 -8.49
C THR A 312 11.52 -6.75 -7.69
N GLY A 313 11.13 -7.98 -8.04
CA GLY A 313 11.69 -9.18 -7.44
C GLY A 313 13.20 -9.30 -7.60
N GLU A 314 13.73 -9.04 -8.79
CA GLU A 314 15.18 -9.03 -9.07
C GLU A 314 15.92 -7.89 -8.38
N ALA A 315 15.32 -6.70 -8.32
CA ALA A 315 15.89 -5.57 -7.60
C ALA A 315 16.02 -5.86 -6.10
N VAL A 316 14.94 -6.37 -5.47
CA VAL A 316 14.94 -6.73 -4.05
C VAL A 316 15.88 -7.90 -3.79
N ARG A 317 15.87 -8.93 -4.62
CA ARG A 317 16.81 -10.05 -4.52
C ARG A 317 18.25 -9.54 -4.52
N THR A 318 18.60 -8.64 -5.41
CA THR A 318 19.96 -8.09 -5.53
C THR A 318 20.40 -7.39 -4.24
N VAL A 319 19.56 -6.53 -3.64
CA VAL A 319 19.94 -5.81 -2.41
C VAL A 319 20.01 -6.72 -1.19
N LEU A 320 19.19 -7.77 -1.14
CA LEU A 320 19.20 -8.73 -0.03
C LEU A 320 20.35 -9.76 -0.12
N THR A 321 20.86 -10.01 -1.33
CA THR A 321 21.96 -10.97 -1.55
C THR A 321 23.33 -10.30 -1.69
N SER A 322 23.37 -8.97 -1.85
CA SER A 322 24.63 -8.23 -1.88
C SER A 322 25.35 -8.36 -0.54
N PRO A 323 26.66 -8.67 -0.50
CA PRO A 323 27.42 -8.66 0.73
C PRO A 323 27.47 -7.21 1.23
N SER A 324 26.60 -6.87 2.17
CA SER A 324 26.71 -5.61 2.89
C SER A 324 27.97 -5.66 3.73
N VAL A 325 28.93 -4.78 3.44
CA VAL A 325 30.15 -4.61 4.22
C VAL A 325 29.74 -4.37 5.68
N GLY A 326 29.92 -5.39 6.54
CA GLY A 326 29.83 -5.25 7.99
C GLY A 326 28.61 -5.86 8.69
N ARG A 327 27.79 -6.68 8.08
CA ARG A 327 26.78 -7.45 8.83
C ARG A 327 27.39 -8.69 9.44
N GLU A 328 27.74 -8.60 10.74
CA GLU A 328 27.87 -9.81 11.58
C GLU A 328 26.49 -10.48 11.66
N ASP A 329 26.46 -11.75 11.30
CA ASP A 329 25.31 -12.65 11.34
C ASP A 329 24.77 -12.77 12.79
N LYS A 330 23.91 -11.85 13.23
CA LYS A 330 23.15 -12.00 14.48
C LYS A 330 21.84 -12.73 14.16
N GLY A 331 21.97 -14.05 14.14
CA GLY A 331 20.98 -15.12 14.16
C GLY A 331 19.51 -14.74 14.03
N ASN A 332 18.92 -14.91 12.88
CA ASN A 332 17.60 -15.43 12.53
C ASN A 332 17.22 -15.21 11.06
N GLY A 333 18.19 -15.02 10.19
CA GLY A 333 17.96 -15.02 8.74
C GLY A 333 18.76 -16.16 8.12
N GLY A 334 18.09 -17.11 7.48
CA GLY A 334 18.78 -18.07 6.63
C GLY A 334 19.61 -17.33 5.56
N PRO A 335 20.58 -18.00 4.93
CA PRO A 335 21.50 -17.36 4.02
C PRO A 335 20.76 -16.58 2.94
N ALA A 336 21.21 -15.36 2.65
CA ALA A 336 20.67 -14.45 1.63
C ALA A 336 20.52 -15.10 0.22
N SER A 337 21.15 -16.25 0.02
CA SER A 337 21.04 -17.10 -1.18
C SER A 337 19.66 -17.76 -1.39
N SER A 338 18.71 -17.65 -0.44
CA SER A 338 17.42 -18.33 -0.49
C SER A 338 16.22 -17.41 -0.76
N TYR A 339 16.41 -16.10 -1.02
CA TYR A 339 15.29 -15.22 -1.32
C TYR A 339 14.63 -15.61 -2.65
N SER A 340 13.34 -15.95 -2.57
CA SER A 340 12.48 -16.20 -3.74
C SER A 340 11.51 -15.04 -3.92
N ALA A 341 11.56 -14.39 -5.08
CA ALA A 341 10.68 -13.29 -5.40
C ALA A 341 9.19 -13.69 -5.39
N TYR A 342 8.32 -12.75 -5.04
CA TYR A 342 6.87 -12.96 -4.84
C TYR A 342 6.22 -13.72 -6.00
N ALA A 343 6.45 -13.29 -7.24
CA ALA A 343 5.81 -13.88 -8.41
C ALA A 343 6.19 -15.37 -8.61
N PHE A 344 7.41 -15.77 -8.24
CA PHE A 344 7.84 -17.17 -8.27
C PHE A 344 7.25 -17.96 -7.11
N ARG A 345 7.31 -17.41 -5.90
CA ARG A 345 6.79 -18.06 -4.70
C ARG A 345 5.29 -18.30 -4.77
N GLU A 346 4.55 -17.31 -5.26
CA GLU A 346 3.09 -17.39 -5.43
C GLU A 346 2.66 -18.08 -6.73
N GLY A 347 3.60 -18.54 -7.54
CA GLY A 347 3.32 -19.28 -8.77
C GLY A 347 2.59 -18.47 -9.85
N LEU A 348 2.79 -17.15 -9.93
CA LEU A 348 2.09 -16.29 -10.90
C LEU A 348 2.48 -16.66 -12.33
N TYR A 349 3.75 -16.95 -12.57
CA TYR A 349 4.24 -17.37 -13.88
C TYR A 349 3.70 -18.73 -14.31
N GLN A 350 3.48 -19.66 -13.37
CA GLN A 350 2.92 -20.96 -13.68
C GLN A 350 1.43 -20.91 -14.00
N ARG A 351 0.68 -19.99 -13.36
CA ARG A 351 -0.79 -19.90 -13.47
C ARG A 351 -1.26 -19.06 -14.65
N GLY A 352 -0.69 -17.87 -14.85
CA GLY A 352 -1.21 -16.91 -15.82
C GLY A 352 -0.19 -16.37 -16.82
N TRP A 353 1.10 -16.39 -16.48
CA TRP A 353 2.15 -15.70 -17.22
C TRP A 353 3.27 -16.62 -17.70
N LYS A 354 2.96 -17.89 -17.94
CA LYS A 354 3.95 -18.91 -18.32
C LYS A 354 4.79 -18.48 -19.53
N ASN A 355 4.15 -17.94 -20.56
CA ASN A 355 4.83 -17.49 -21.78
C ASN A 355 5.65 -16.21 -21.55
N TYR A 356 5.32 -15.40 -20.54
CA TYR A 356 6.06 -14.16 -20.26
C TYR A 356 7.36 -14.42 -19.51
N LEU A 357 7.42 -15.45 -18.66
CA LEU A 357 8.65 -15.75 -17.91
C LEU A 357 9.85 -16.00 -18.85
N GLU A 358 9.66 -16.80 -19.89
CA GLU A 358 10.72 -17.07 -20.87
C GLU A 358 11.18 -15.78 -21.58
N LEU A 359 10.23 -14.92 -21.98
CA LEU A 359 10.56 -13.63 -22.60
C LEU A 359 11.34 -12.71 -21.65
N LEU A 360 10.93 -12.66 -20.37
CA LEU A 360 11.59 -11.84 -19.35
C LEU A 360 13.01 -12.34 -19.07
N GLN A 361 13.19 -13.64 -18.90
CA GLN A 361 14.52 -14.23 -18.67
C GLN A 361 15.45 -14.08 -19.87
N ARG A 362 14.92 -14.24 -21.09
CA ARG A 362 15.73 -14.23 -22.32
C ARG A 362 16.08 -12.81 -22.78
N PHE A 363 15.19 -11.83 -22.59
CA PHE A 363 15.37 -10.52 -23.18
C PHE A 363 15.40 -9.38 -22.15
N TRP A 364 14.62 -9.46 -21.06
CA TRP A 364 14.59 -8.41 -20.04
C TRP A 364 15.73 -8.57 -19.02
N GLN A 365 16.06 -9.80 -18.60
CA GLN A 365 17.18 -10.03 -17.68
C GLN A 365 18.52 -9.49 -18.21
N PRO A 366 18.90 -9.67 -19.49
CA PRO A 366 20.10 -9.03 -20.02
C PRO A 366 20.10 -7.49 -19.91
N TYR A 367 18.94 -6.84 -20.00
CA TYR A 367 18.83 -5.40 -19.73
C TYR A 367 19.09 -5.08 -18.25
N LEU A 368 18.48 -5.82 -17.32
CA LEU A 368 18.75 -5.66 -15.89
C LEU A 368 20.23 -5.87 -15.54
N ASP A 369 20.90 -6.73 -16.28
CA ASP A 369 22.36 -7.02 -16.14
C ASP A 369 23.25 -5.97 -16.85
N GLY A 370 22.72 -4.96 -17.50
CA GLY A 370 23.47 -3.97 -18.27
C GLY A 370 24.03 -4.48 -19.60
N LYS A 371 23.55 -5.63 -20.12
CA LYS A 371 24.02 -6.28 -21.37
C LYS A 371 23.15 -5.97 -22.61
N ALA A 372 22.07 -5.26 -22.42
CA ALA A 372 21.14 -4.84 -23.48
C ALA A 372 20.58 -3.44 -23.17
N THR A 373 20.02 -2.77 -24.16
CA THR A 373 19.29 -1.51 -23.94
C THR A 373 17.82 -1.78 -23.61
N PHE A 374 17.14 -0.79 -23.01
CA PHE A 374 15.71 -0.85 -22.72
C PHE A 374 14.87 -1.13 -23.97
N ASP A 375 15.10 -0.33 -25.04
CA ASP A 375 14.34 -0.46 -26.28
C ASP A 375 14.57 -1.81 -26.96
N ASP A 376 15.83 -2.30 -26.97
CA ASP A 376 16.17 -3.59 -27.56
C ASP A 376 15.51 -4.77 -26.78
N ALA A 377 15.48 -4.71 -25.46
CA ALA A 377 14.81 -5.69 -24.63
C ALA A 377 13.31 -5.77 -24.91
N ILE A 378 12.62 -4.60 -24.92
CA ILE A 378 11.18 -4.53 -25.22
C ILE A 378 10.92 -4.99 -26.67
N ALA A 379 11.69 -4.51 -27.65
CA ALA A 379 11.52 -4.88 -29.06
C ALA A 379 11.64 -6.39 -29.27
N ARG A 380 12.64 -7.04 -28.65
CA ARG A 380 12.83 -8.50 -28.74
C ARG A 380 11.72 -9.28 -28.03
N MET A 381 11.28 -8.85 -26.85
CA MET A 381 10.14 -9.49 -26.18
C MET A 381 8.89 -9.45 -27.08
N VAL A 382 8.56 -8.27 -27.61
CA VAL A 382 7.37 -8.11 -28.48
C VAL A 382 7.52 -8.90 -29.77
N SER A 383 8.71 -8.89 -30.41
CA SER A 383 8.89 -9.64 -31.66
C SER A 383 8.80 -11.16 -31.47
N SER A 384 9.09 -11.68 -30.27
CA SER A 384 9.09 -13.12 -29.96
C SER A 384 7.74 -13.63 -29.43
N MET A 385 6.75 -12.76 -29.22
CA MET A 385 5.36 -13.15 -28.98
C MET A 385 4.69 -13.50 -30.31
#